data_5e9e8faac297da5ab80ac091be6f6989
#
_entry.id   5e9e8faac297da5ab80ac091be6f6989
#
_cell.length_a   1.000
_cell.length_b   1.000
_cell.length_c   1.000
_cell.angle_alpha   90.00
_cell.angle_beta   90.00
_cell.angle_gamma   90.00
#
_symmetry.space_group_name_H-M   'P 1'
#
loop_
_entity.id
_entity.type
_entity.pdbx_description
1 polymer ?
#
loop_
_entity_poly.entity_id
_entity_poly.type
_entity_poly.pdbx_seq_one_letter_code
_entity_poly.pdbx_strand_id
1 'polypeptide(L)'
;MSPTAVLDHTALTALYRADHFFTGLYIEASRGTGRVLIPSLAVVAAERRIPGSGAHAASLRFAEQVPFTSLHALQAMVWPSSEWPVAHCAAIARLAAKAGDPVTVLSLDPRLYAGTGIIPLNPAE
;
A
#
# COMPACT_ATOMS: atom_id res chain seq x y z
N MET A 1 -3.22 -13.92 14.94
CA MET A 1 -2.87 -13.52 13.58
C MET A 1 -2.70 -12.01 13.54
N SER A 2 -1.57 -11.54 13.03
CA SER A 2 -1.30 -10.11 12.96
C SER A 2 -2.01 -9.47 11.75
N PRO A 3 -2.65 -8.30 11.92
CA PRO A 3 -3.24 -7.60 10.79
C PRO A 3 -2.16 -7.16 9.80
N THR A 4 -2.50 -7.19 8.53
CA THR A 4 -1.60 -6.79 7.44
C THR A 4 -2.20 -5.64 6.66
N ALA A 5 -1.46 -4.55 6.55
CA ALA A 5 -1.87 -3.35 5.82
C ALA A 5 -0.97 -3.11 4.63
N VAL A 6 -1.56 -2.74 3.50
CA VAL A 6 -0.85 -2.30 2.31
C VAL A 6 -0.99 -0.79 2.22
N LEU A 7 0.12 -0.07 2.17
CA LEU A 7 0.11 1.39 2.10
C LEU A 7 0.31 1.83 0.65
N ASP A 8 -0.66 2.57 0.10
CA ASP A 8 -0.49 3.15 -1.22
C ASP A 8 0.32 4.46 -1.15
N HIS A 9 0.52 5.11 -2.30
CA HIS A 9 1.33 6.34 -2.35
C HIS A 9 0.75 7.46 -1.49
N THR A 10 -0.58 7.54 -1.35
CA THR A 10 -1.20 8.58 -0.50
C THR A 10 -0.87 8.32 0.98
N ALA A 11 -0.90 7.06 1.39
CA ALA A 11 -0.53 6.66 2.75
C ALA A 11 0.96 6.86 3.02
N LEU A 12 1.82 6.55 2.04
CA LEU A 12 3.27 6.73 2.19
C LEU A 12 3.64 8.20 2.36
N THR A 13 3.00 9.11 1.63
CA THR A 13 3.24 10.54 1.81
C THR A 13 2.77 11.03 3.17
N ALA A 14 1.65 10.51 3.66
CA ALA A 14 1.16 10.82 5.00
C ALA A 14 2.12 10.34 6.08
N LEU A 15 2.64 9.11 5.93
CA LEU A 15 3.62 8.56 6.88
C LEU A 15 4.89 9.43 6.90
N TYR A 16 5.35 9.87 5.74
CA TYR A 16 6.51 10.75 5.64
C TYR A 16 6.30 12.07 6.37
N ARG A 17 5.06 12.57 6.39
CA ARG A 17 4.68 13.79 7.11
C ARG A 17 4.37 13.54 8.58
N ALA A 18 4.68 12.36 9.10
CA ALA A 18 4.48 11.97 10.48
C ALA A 18 3.01 11.99 10.91
N ASP A 19 2.12 11.60 10.01
CA ASP A 19 0.71 11.41 10.33
C ASP A 19 0.57 10.43 11.51
N HIS A 20 -0.28 10.76 12.47
CA HIS A 20 -0.42 9.99 13.71
C HIS A 20 -0.84 8.55 13.48
N PHE A 21 -1.83 8.33 12.62
CA PHE A 21 -2.32 6.98 12.37
C PHE A 21 -1.24 6.10 11.74
N PHE A 22 -0.61 6.59 10.67
CA PHE A 22 0.39 5.79 9.95
C PHE A 22 1.66 5.60 10.76
N THR A 23 2.05 6.60 11.53
CA THR A 23 3.19 6.47 12.44
C THR A 23 2.91 5.40 13.50
N GLY A 24 1.71 5.42 14.10
CA GLY A 24 1.30 4.40 15.05
C GLY A 24 1.28 3.00 14.46
N LEU A 25 0.79 2.88 13.23
CA LEU A 25 0.76 1.62 12.50
C LEU A 25 2.18 1.06 12.30
N TYR A 26 3.12 1.91 11.92
CA TYR A 26 4.51 1.50 11.74
C TYR A 26 5.16 1.10 13.06
N ILE A 27 4.85 1.80 14.15
CA ILE A 27 5.33 1.43 15.49
C ILE A 27 4.83 0.04 15.86
N GLU A 28 3.56 -0.27 15.59
CA GLU A 28 3.02 -1.61 15.83
C GLU A 28 3.77 -2.67 15.01
N ALA A 29 4.09 -2.37 13.76
CA ALA A 29 4.87 -3.27 12.92
C ALA A 29 6.27 -3.52 13.51
N SER A 30 6.89 -2.48 14.08
CA SER A 30 8.22 -2.60 14.71
C SER A 30 8.20 -3.48 15.96
N ARG A 31 7.03 -3.63 16.57
CA ARG A 31 6.83 -4.47 17.76
C ARG A 31 6.34 -5.87 17.41
N GLY A 32 6.14 -6.17 16.13
CA GLY A 32 5.64 -7.47 15.69
C GLY A 32 4.15 -7.68 15.88
N THR A 33 3.38 -6.62 16.17
CA THR A 33 1.94 -6.72 16.38
C THR A 33 1.12 -6.38 15.14
N GLY A 34 1.79 -6.20 14.00
CA GLY A 34 1.16 -5.96 12.72
C GLY A 34 2.19 -6.07 11.62
N ARG A 35 1.72 -6.07 10.36
CA ARG A 35 2.58 -6.10 9.18
C ARG A 35 2.23 -4.93 8.26
N VAL A 36 3.24 -4.29 7.72
CA VAL A 36 3.07 -3.20 6.76
C VAL A 36 3.75 -3.60 5.46
N LEU A 37 2.99 -3.62 4.37
CA LEU A 37 3.49 -3.93 3.03
C LEU A 37 3.59 -2.64 2.23
N ILE A 38 4.73 -2.45 1.57
CA ILE A 38 5.00 -1.25 0.78
C ILE A 38 5.23 -1.66 -0.68
N PRO A 39 4.26 -1.39 -1.57
CA PRO A 39 4.42 -1.73 -2.99
C PRO A 39 5.47 -0.83 -3.65
N SER A 40 6.34 -1.42 -4.47
CA SER A 40 7.41 -0.67 -5.16
C SER A 40 6.89 0.46 -6.01
N LEU A 41 5.78 0.26 -6.71
CA LEU A 41 5.23 1.32 -7.56
C LEU A 41 4.63 2.46 -6.75
N ALA A 42 4.13 2.16 -5.54
CA ALA A 42 3.66 3.20 -4.63
C ALA A 42 4.84 4.06 -4.14
N VAL A 43 6.01 3.46 -3.93
CA VAL A 43 7.23 4.19 -3.55
C VAL A 43 7.59 5.21 -4.63
N VAL A 44 7.59 4.79 -5.90
CA VAL A 44 7.91 5.68 -7.01
C VAL A 44 6.89 6.82 -7.11
N ALA A 45 5.60 6.49 -6.99
CA ALA A 45 4.54 7.49 -7.06
C ALA A 45 4.63 8.50 -5.91
N ALA A 46 4.91 8.01 -4.70
CA ALA A 46 5.10 8.89 -3.55
C ALA A 46 6.26 9.86 -3.77
N GLU A 47 7.40 9.36 -4.25
CA GLU A 47 8.59 10.16 -4.50
C GLU A 47 8.31 11.26 -5.53
N ARG A 48 7.57 10.96 -6.58
CA ARG A 48 7.19 11.94 -7.60
C ARG A 48 6.29 13.02 -7.06
N ARG A 49 5.46 12.68 -6.10
CA ARG A 49 4.49 13.61 -5.50
C ARG A 49 5.14 14.50 -4.44
N ILE A 50 5.92 13.89 -3.55
CA ILE A 50 6.63 14.61 -2.48
C ILE A 50 8.06 14.07 -2.45
N PRO A 51 9.03 14.81 -2.98
CA PRO A 51 10.42 14.37 -2.97
C PRO A 51 10.90 14.00 -1.56
N GLY A 52 11.55 12.86 -1.45
CA GLY A 52 12.01 12.30 -0.18
C GLY A 52 11.07 11.26 0.41
N SER A 53 9.78 11.30 0.09
CA SER A 53 8.81 10.38 0.68
C SER A 53 9.00 8.94 0.22
N GLY A 54 9.37 8.75 -1.05
CA GLY A 54 9.64 7.41 -1.58
C GLY A 54 10.92 6.83 -0.99
N ALA A 55 11.99 7.62 -0.93
CA ALA A 55 13.23 7.18 -0.32
C ALA A 55 13.03 6.81 1.15
N HIS A 56 12.24 7.59 1.87
CA HIS A 56 11.85 7.28 3.25
C HIS A 56 11.14 5.94 3.33
N ALA A 57 10.11 5.73 2.50
CA ALA A 57 9.33 4.50 2.50
C ALA A 57 10.20 3.28 2.19
N ALA A 58 11.11 3.41 1.21
CA ALA A 58 11.99 2.32 0.80
C ALA A 58 13.00 1.94 1.88
N SER A 59 13.28 2.84 2.82
CA SER A 59 14.25 2.62 3.89
C SER A 59 13.63 2.10 5.20
N LEU A 60 12.31 1.94 5.25
CA LEU A 60 11.62 1.53 6.48
C LEU A 60 11.96 0.09 6.85
N ARG A 61 12.67 -0.05 7.97
CA ARG A 61 13.24 -1.31 8.41
C ARG A 61 12.20 -2.36 8.79
N PHE A 62 11.08 -1.94 9.34
CA PHE A 62 10.04 -2.83 9.86
C PHE A 62 8.85 -2.98 8.93
N ALA A 63 8.97 -2.50 7.69
CA ALA A 63 8.00 -2.71 6.64
C ALA A 63 8.55 -3.71 5.63
N GLU A 64 7.65 -4.40 4.91
CA GLU A 64 8.02 -5.36 3.88
C GLU A 64 7.87 -4.70 2.52
N GLN A 65 8.96 -4.63 1.77
CA GLN A 65 8.95 -4.10 0.41
C GLN A 65 8.41 -5.17 -0.54
N VAL A 66 7.40 -4.82 -1.34
CA VAL A 66 6.75 -5.76 -2.25
C VAL A 66 7.06 -5.36 -3.70
N PRO A 67 7.91 -6.12 -4.41
CA PRO A 67 8.23 -5.80 -5.80
C PRO A 67 7.02 -6.04 -6.71
N PHE A 68 6.99 -5.31 -7.82
CA PHE A 68 5.97 -5.52 -8.85
C PHE A 68 6.40 -6.72 -9.71
N THR A 69 5.70 -7.83 -9.54
CA THR A 69 6.03 -9.09 -10.23
C THR A 69 5.14 -9.33 -11.43
N SER A 70 5.45 -10.39 -12.19
CA SER A 70 4.60 -10.79 -13.32
C SER A 70 3.20 -11.22 -12.87
N LEU A 71 3.06 -11.78 -11.66
CA LEU A 71 1.74 -12.09 -11.12
C LEU A 71 0.92 -10.83 -10.88
N HIS A 72 1.56 -9.78 -10.36
CA HIS A 72 0.91 -8.49 -10.19
C HIS A 72 0.51 -7.90 -11.55
N ALA A 73 1.37 -8.02 -12.55
CA ALA A 73 1.09 -7.52 -13.89
C ALA A 73 -0.13 -8.22 -14.51
N LEU A 74 -0.19 -9.55 -14.39
CA LEU A 74 -1.34 -10.32 -14.91
C LEU A 74 -2.64 -9.91 -14.21
N GLN A 75 -2.60 -9.73 -12.91
CA GLN A 75 -3.78 -9.29 -12.17
C GLN A 75 -4.19 -7.87 -12.56
N ALA A 76 -3.23 -6.97 -12.73
CA ALA A 76 -3.50 -5.58 -13.09
C ALA A 76 -4.13 -5.44 -14.49
N MET A 77 -3.89 -6.38 -15.37
CA MET A 77 -4.43 -6.35 -16.73
C MET A 77 -5.97 -6.39 -16.76
N VAL A 78 -6.62 -6.88 -15.70
CA VAL A 78 -8.08 -6.87 -15.61
C VAL A 78 -8.65 -5.50 -15.23
N TRP A 79 -7.79 -4.53 -14.94
CA TRP A 79 -8.19 -3.17 -14.56
C TRP A 79 -7.51 -2.12 -15.46
N PRO A 80 -7.85 -2.08 -16.74
CA PRO A 80 -7.12 -1.24 -17.70
C PRO A 80 -7.23 0.26 -17.43
N SER A 81 -8.24 0.69 -16.69
CA SER A 81 -8.44 2.12 -16.38
C SER A 81 -7.77 2.56 -15.08
N SER A 82 -7.22 1.64 -14.27
CA SER A 82 -6.56 2.03 -13.04
C SER A 82 -5.14 2.51 -13.30
N GLU A 83 -4.71 3.48 -12.49
CA GLU A 83 -3.34 3.97 -12.57
C GLU A 83 -2.36 2.93 -12.04
N TRP A 84 -1.13 2.93 -12.55
CA TRP A 84 -0.15 1.89 -12.24
C TRP A 84 0.18 1.74 -10.74
N PRO A 85 0.29 2.81 -9.92
CA PRO A 85 0.56 2.61 -8.50
C PRO A 85 -0.63 1.98 -7.77
N VAL A 86 -1.84 2.36 -8.17
CA VAL A 86 -3.07 1.78 -7.61
C VAL A 86 -3.21 0.32 -8.04
N ALA A 87 -2.91 0.03 -9.30
CA ALA A 87 -2.99 -1.34 -9.83
C ALA A 87 -2.06 -2.28 -9.05
N HIS A 88 -0.87 -1.83 -8.66
CA HIS A 88 0.04 -2.64 -7.84
C HIS A 88 -0.58 -2.97 -6.48
N CYS A 89 -1.08 -1.95 -5.77
CA CYS A 89 -1.72 -2.15 -4.47
C CYS A 89 -2.93 -3.06 -4.56
N ALA A 90 -3.77 -2.84 -5.56
CA ALA A 90 -4.97 -3.64 -5.76
C ALA A 90 -4.61 -5.09 -6.12
N ALA A 91 -3.57 -5.30 -6.92
CA ALA A 91 -3.10 -6.64 -7.27
C ALA A 91 -2.62 -7.41 -6.04
N ILE A 92 -1.86 -6.75 -5.16
CA ILE A 92 -1.41 -7.37 -3.91
C ILE A 92 -2.62 -7.82 -3.10
N ALA A 93 -3.61 -6.96 -2.95
CA ALA A 93 -4.79 -7.25 -2.15
C ALA A 93 -5.62 -8.40 -2.75
N ARG A 94 -5.79 -8.40 -4.07
CA ARG A 94 -6.57 -9.44 -4.74
C ARG A 94 -5.90 -10.80 -4.66
N LEU A 95 -4.59 -10.85 -4.89
CA LEU A 95 -3.85 -12.10 -4.81
C LEU A 95 -3.82 -12.63 -3.38
N ALA A 96 -3.68 -11.76 -2.39
CA ALA A 96 -3.73 -12.16 -0.99
C ALA A 96 -5.10 -12.75 -0.63
N ALA A 97 -6.19 -12.13 -1.09
CA ALA A 97 -7.53 -12.64 -0.85
C ALA A 97 -7.73 -14.01 -1.48
N LYS A 98 -7.24 -14.21 -2.71
CA LYS A 98 -7.31 -15.51 -3.40
C LYS A 98 -6.51 -16.59 -2.67
N ALA A 99 -5.45 -16.20 -1.99
CA ALA A 99 -4.62 -17.13 -1.21
C ALA A 99 -5.18 -17.41 0.19
N GLY A 100 -6.30 -16.78 0.55
CA GLY A 100 -6.91 -16.96 1.86
C GLY A 100 -6.26 -16.16 2.99
N ASP A 101 -5.44 -15.17 2.64
CA ASP A 101 -4.72 -14.32 3.60
C ASP A 101 -4.99 -12.85 3.29
N PRO A 102 -6.24 -12.38 3.50
CA PRO A 102 -6.63 -11.04 3.09
C PRO A 102 -5.85 -9.93 3.81
N VAL A 103 -5.62 -8.85 3.08
CA VAL A 103 -4.94 -7.67 3.60
C VAL A 103 -5.86 -6.46 3.47
N THR A 104 -5.58 -5.40 4.22
CA THR A 104 -6.32 -4.15 4.13
C THR A 104 -5.46 -3.12 3.39
N VAL A 105 -6.00 -2.55 2.32
CA VAL A 105 -5.35 -1.43 1.65
C VAL A 105 -5.73 -0.14 2.38
N LEU A 106 -4.75 0.64 2.76
CA LEU A 106 -4.96 1.95 3.40
C LEU A 106 -4.66 3.04 2.37
N SER A 107 -5.62 3.93 2.17
CA SER A 107 -5.52 5.00 1.19
C SER A 107 -6.24 6.25 1.70
N LEU A 108 -5.66 7.42 1.46
CA LEU A 108 -6.34 8.69 1.73
C LEU A 108 -7.21 9.14 0.56
N ASP A 109 -7.21 8.38 -0.53
CA ASP A 109 -8.08 8.64 -1.67
C ASP A 109 -8.69 7.34 -2.22
N PRO A 110 -9.71 6.78 -1.53
CA PRO A 110 -10.33 5.52 -1.94
C PRO A 110 -10.93 5.54 -3.35
N ARG A 111 -11.24 6.72 -3.91
CA ARG A 111 -11.80 6.84 -5.25
C ARG A 111 -10.86 6.30 -6.32
N LEU A 112 -9.56 6.27 -6.05
CA LEU A 112 -8.55 5.73 -6.97
C LEU A 112 -8.77 4.25 -7.28
N TYR A 113 -9.51 3.54 -6.42
CA TYR A 113 -9.72 2.09 -6.55
C TYR A 113 -11.02 1.73 -7.25
N ALA A 114 -11.73 2.71 -7.82
CA ALA A 114 -12.95 2.46 -8.57
C ALA A 114 -12.68 1.48 -9.70
N GLY A 115 -13.55 0.50 -9.86
CA GLY A 115 -13.42 -0.53 -10.91
C GLY A 115 -12.50 -1.69 -10.57
N THR A 116 -11.76 -1.66 -9.46
CA THR A 116 -10.87 -2.75 -9.07
C THR A 116 -11.54 -3.81 -8.21
N GLY A 117 -12.69 -3.50 -7.61
CA GLY A 117 -13.32 -4.37 -6.63
C GLY A 117 -12.67 -4.33 -5.26
N ILE A 118 -11.58 -3.60 -5.11
CA ILE A 118 -10.91 -3.41 -3.83
C ILE A 118 -11.52 -2.20 -3.12
N ILE A 119 -11.85 -2.38 -1.85
CA ILE A 119 -12.43 -1.31 -1.02
C ILE A 119 -11.37 -0.92 0.02
N PRO A 120 -10.59 0.13 -0.24
CA PRO A 120 -9.58 0.57 0.71
C PRO A 120 -10.21 1.24 1.92
N LEU A 121 -9.50 1.23 3.02
CA LEU A 121 -9.87 1.94 4.24
C LEU A 121 -9.18 3.30 4.24
N ASN A 122 -9.96 4.35 4.46
CA ASN A 122 -9.43 5.69 4.66
C ASN A 122 -9.42 5.98 6.17
N PRO A 123 -8.26 5.99 6.84
CA PRO A 123 -8.20 6.20 8.28
C PRO A 123 -8.53 7.63 8.71
N ALA A 124 -8.61 8.57 7.75
CA ALA A 124 -8.97 9.97 8.06
C ALA A 124 -10.49 10.19 8.16
N GLU A 125 -11.29 9.18 7.84
CA GLU A 125 -12.75 9.25 7.90
C GLU A 125 -13.31 8.53 9.11
#